data_f8c0b86b82186485b056735dd36ebdd3
#
_entry.id   f8c0b86b82186485b056735dd36ebdd3
#
_cell.length_a   1.000
_cell.length_b   1.000
_cell.length_c   1.000
_cell.angle_alpha   90.00
_cell.angle_beta   90.00
_cell.angle_gamma   90.00
#
_symmetry.space_group_name_H-M   'P 1'
#
loop_
_entity.id
_entity.type
_entity.pdbx_description
1 polymer ?
#
loop_
_entity_poly.entity_id
_entity_poly.type
_entity_poly.pdbx_seq_one_letter_code
_entity_poly.pdbx_strand_id
1 'polypeptide(L)'
;MLRYKSNMPRDIFHNTDYKHYIVQYQGKINDEELQKEGYYIAIINDKYAIISMQKERKINVDDPLFSNIVYIKGTETYTLEEISPIEASQVRNLQINLPLQLTGKKVVVGIIDTGIDYLSDEFMTLQGDTRIDCIWDQTITSDKDGEIELVPYGALYVKDKINEAIKAYNEGKSPYDIVPSIDEIGHGTSMSGIIGATGKNPELKGVAPDCKFVVVKLIEDYSNKAQFNAQVPIFNITAIISALEFLYEYSLRKSEPMVIYLPLGSNSGNHRGNGILPEYIESISNSRGIVVVTGA
;
A
#
# COMPACT_ATOMS: atom_id res chain seq x y z
N MET A 1 -17.91 10.17 3.52
CA MET A 1 -17.07 9.07 4.00
C MET A 1 -17.42 7.87 3.13
N LEU A 2 -16.61 7.57 2.11
CA LEU A 2 -16.78 6.36 1.32
C LEU A 2 -16.42 5.19 2.25
N ARG A 3 -17.41 4.44 2.69
CA ARG A 3 -17.16 3.16 3.34
C ARG A 3 -16.87 2.17 2.24
N TYR A 4 -15.70 1.56 2.27
CA TYR A 4 -15.41 0.41 1.42
C TYR A 4 -16.51 -0.62 1.63
N LYS A 5 -17.17 -1.02 0.54
CA LYS A 5 -18.17 -2.07 0.58
C LYS A 5 -17.50 -3.36 0.12
N SER A 6 -17.35 -4.31 1.03
CA SER A 6 -16.73 -5.60 0.74
C SER A 6 -17.53 -6.72 1.38
N ASN A 7 -17.73 -7.80 0.62
CA ASN A 7 -18.25 -9.07 1.12
C ASN A 7 -17.18 -10.16 1.12
N MET A 8 -15.91 -9.78 0.96
CA MET A 8 -14.78 -10.69 0.93
C MET A 8 -14.49 -11.28 2.31
N PRO A 9 -14.26 -12.61 2.42
CA PRO A 9 -13.63 -13.19 3.59
C PRO A 9 -12.27 -12.54 3.85
N ARG A 10 -11.90 -12.33 5.12
CA ARG A 10 -10.67 -11.63 5.49
C ARG A 10 -9.39 -12.36 5.06
N ASP A 11 -9.47 -13.68 5.00
CA ASP A 11 -8.37 -14.56 4.64
C ASP A 11 -8.31 -14.86 3.12
N ILE A 12 -9.19 -14.27 2.31
CA ILE A 12 -9.33 -14.63 0.89
C ILE A 12 -8.04 -14.43 0.10
N PHE A 13 -7.24 -13.42 0.45
CA PHE A 13 -5.95 -13.14 -0.19
C PHE A 13 -4.84 -14.12 0.24
N HIS A 14 -5.01 -14.82 1.35
CA HIS A 14 -4.10 -15.89 1.79
C HIS A 14 -4.46 -17.25 1.20
N ASN A 15 -5.66 -17.37 0.64
CA ASN A 15 -6.15 -18.63 0.10
C ASN A 15 -5.71 -18.81 -1.35
N THR A 16 -4.78 -19.75 -1.56
CA THR A 16 -4.21 -20.04 -2.89
C THR A 16 -5.23 -20.62 -3.90
N ASP A 17 -6.42 -21.03 -3.46
CA ASP A 17 -7.47 -21.53 -4.35
C ASP A 17 -8.28 -20.41 -5.02
N TYR A 18 -8.02 -19.17 -4.63
CA TYR A 18 -8.68 -18.00 -5.20
C TYR A 18 -7.74 -17.22 -6.12
N LYS A 19 -8.33 -16.52 -7.06
CA LYS A 19 -7.68 -15.51 -7.90
C LYS A 19 -8.48 -14.22 -7.86
N HIS A 20 -7.77 -13.12 -8.04
CA HIS A 20 -8.26 -11.76 -7.81
C HIS A 20 -8.10 -10.95 -9.09
N TYR A 21 -9.16 -10.25 -9.49
CA TYR A 21 -9.17 -9.41 -10.68
C TYR A 21 -9.59 -8.00 -10.31
N ILE A 22 -8.92 -7.02 -10.88
CA ILE A 22 -9.42 -5.66 -10.88
C ILE A 22 -10.38 -5.48 -12.04
N VAL A 23 -11.53 -4.90 -11.76
CA VAL A 23 -12.54 -4.65 -12.78
C VAL A 23 -12.96 -3.18 -12.80
N GLN A 24 -13.21 -2.66 -14.00
CA GLN A 24 -13.96 -1.43 -14.17
C GLN A 24 -15.44 -1.76 -14.29
N TYR A 25 -16.27 -0.96 -13.66
CA TYR A 25 -17.72 -1.14 -13.72
C TYR A 25 -18.46 0.19 -13.93
N GLN A 26 -19.68 0.10 -14.40
CA GLN A 26 -20.59 1.23 -14.54
C GLN A 26 -21.92 0.92 -13.86
N GLY A 27 -22.45 1.89 -13.15
CA GLY A 27 -23.68 1.70 -12.39
C GLY A 27 -23.46 0.99 -11.05
N LYS A 28 -24.40 0.15 -10.64
CA LYS A 28 -24.36 -0.56 -9.36
C LYS A 28 -24.01 -2.04 -9.56
N ILE A 29 -22.94 -2.51 -8.92
CA ILE A 29 -22.66 -3.94 -8.86
C ILE A 29 -23.65 -4.63 -7.92
N ASN A 30 -24.23 -5.75 -8.37
CA ASN A 30 -25.11 -6.58 -7.54
C ASN A 30 -24.26 -7.59 -6.75
N ASP A 31 -23.68 -7.10 -5.64
CA ASP A 31 -22.78 -7.85 -4.78
C ASP A 31 -23.44 -9.07 -4.11
N GLU A 32 -24.73 -9.00 -3.79
CA GLU A 32 -25.46 -10.10 -3.16
C GLU A 32 -25.67 -11.29 -4.13
N GLU A 33 -25.98 -10.98 -5.38
CA GLU A 33 -26.22 -12.00 -6.41
C GLU A 33 -24.90 -12.67 -6.83
N LEU A 34 -23.85 -11.87 -7.00
CA LEU A 34 -22.50 -12.37 -7.27
C LEU A 34 -21.98 -13.26 -6.13
N GLN A 35 -22.26 -12.90 -4.88
CA GLN A 35 -21.86 -13.72 -3.73
C GLN A 35 -22.58 -15.09 -3.69
N LYS A 36 -23.86 -15.14 -4.02
CA LYS A 36 -24.61 -16.40 -4.11
C LYS A 36 -23.99 -17.33 -5.15
N GLU A 37 -23.45 -16.77 -6.23
CA GLU A 37 -22.75 -17.52 -7.28
C GLU A 37 -21.27 -17.75 -6.95
N GLY A 38 -20.79 -17.44 -5.74
CA GLY A 38 -19.43 -17.69 -5.28
C GLY A 38 -18.37 -16.72 -5.78
N TYR A 39 -18.78 -15.51 -6.13
CA TYR A 39 -17.90 -14.39 -6.42
C TYR A 39 -17.90 -13.41 -5.25
N TYR A 40 -16.74 -13.02 -4.77
CA TYR A 40 -16.59 -12.03 -3.71
C TYR A 40 -16.16 -10.69 -4.30
N ILE A 41 -16.66 -9.59 -3.75
CA ILE A 41 -16.44 -8.24 -4.30
C ILE A 41 -15.99 -7.29 -3.20
N ALA A 42 -14.99 -6.47 -3.53
CA ALA A 42 -14.67 -5.26 -2.77
C ALA A 42 -14.73 -4.05 -3.71
N ILE A 43 -15.59 -3.12 -3.39
CA ILE A 43 -15.69 -1.85 -4.10
C ILE A 43 -14.52 -0.97 -3.68
N ILE A 44 -13.70 -0.55 -4.62
CA ILE A 44 -12.58 0.38 -4.39
C ILE A 44 -13.11 1.82 -4.46
N ASN A 45 -13.78 2.17 -5.55
CA ASN A 45 -14.40 3.48 -5.76
C ASN A 45 -15.57 3.36 -6.75
N ASP A 46 -16.05 4.46 -7.29
CA ASP A 46 -17.17 4.52 -8.23
C ASP A 46 -16.88 3.93 -9.62
N LYS A 47 -15.62 3.63 -9.91
CA LYS A 47 -15.16 3.10 -11.20
C LYS A 47 -14.56 1.70 -11.10
N TYR A 48 -13.92 1.36 -9.96
CA TYR A 48 -13.14 0.14 -9.81
C TYR A 48 -13.64 -0.73 -8.65
N ALA A 49 -13.57 -2.03 -8.85
CA ALA A 49 -13.81 -3.05 -7.82
C ALA A 49 -12.86 -4.23 -7.99
N ILE A 50 -12.66 -4.99 -6.90
CA ILE A 50 -11.99 -6.28 -6.94
C ILE A 50 -13.06 -7.36 -7.03
N ILE A 51 -12.86 -8.35 -7.91
CA ILE A 51 -13.60 -9.61 -7.90
C ILE A 51 -12.65 -10.74 -7.55
N SER A 52 -13.00 -11.48 -6.52
CA SER A 52 -12.27 -12.69 -6.11
C SER A 52 -13.14 -13.93 -6.36
N MET A 53 -12.56 -14.97 -6.93
CA MET A 53 -13.26 -16.22 -7.25
C MET A 53 -12.31 -17.40 -7.19
N GLN A 54 -12.85 -18.62 -7.06
CA GLN A 54 -12.08 -19.85 -7.15
C GLN A 54 -11.36 -19.95 -8.50
N LYS A 55 -10.17 -20.55 -8.51
CA LYS A 55 -9.27 -20.62 -9.69
C LYS A 55 -9.91 -21.25 -10.92
N GLU A 56 -10.76 -22.26 -10.74
CA GLU A 56 -11.44 -22.99 -11.81
C GLU A 56 -12.55 -22.19 -12.48
N ARG A 57 -13.06 -21.15 -11.80
CA ARG A 57 -14.11 -20.28 -12.32
C ARG A 57 -13.56 -19.30 -13.36
N LYS A 58 -14.44 -18.88 -14.23
CA LYS A 58 -14.17 -17.84 -15.25
C LYS A 58 -15.26 -16.79 -15.18
N ILE A 59 -14.90 -15.56 -15.41
CA ILE A 59 -15.86 -14.49 -15.62
C ILE A 59 -16.29 -14.57 -17.08
N ASN A 60 -17.58 -14.81 -17.30
CA ASN A 60 -18.18 -14.73 -18.64
C ASN A 60 -18.83 -13.36 -18.77
N VAL A 61 -18.25 -12.49 -19.58
CA VAL A 61 -18.74 -11.10 -19.78
C VAL A 61 -20.12 -11.05 -20.48
N ASP A 62 -20.53 -12.14 -21.14
CA ASP A 62 -21.83 -12.25 -21.77
C ASP A 62 -22.95 -12.68 -20.78
N ASP A 63 -22.57 -13.06 -19.56
CA ASP A 63 -23.52 -13.40 -18.51
C ASP A 63 -24.13 -12.11 -17.94
N PRO A 64 -25.48 -12.01 -17.86
CA PRO A 64 -26.17 -10.85 -17.26
C PRO A 64 -25.67 -10.46 -15.86
N LEU A 65 -25.14 -11.41 -15.10
CA LEU A 65 -24.54 -11.20 -13.78
C LEU A 65 -23.39 -10.20 -13.81
N PHE A 66 -22.65 -10.13 -14.92
CA PHE A 66 -21.51 -9.24 -15.13
C PHE A 66 -21.81 -8.06 -16.06
N SER A 67 -23.09 -7.81 -16.37
CA SER A 67 -23.52 -6.77 -17.33
C SER A 67 -22.99 -5.36 -16.99
N ASN A 68 -22.70 -5.09 -15.73
CA ASN A 68 -22.16 -3.81 -15.28
C ASN A 68 -20.63 -3.73 -15.33
N ILE A 69 -19.95 -4.84 -15.66
CA ILE A 69 -18.50 -4.88 -15.78
C ILE A 69 -18.12 -4.51 -17.21
N VAL A 70 -17.37 -3.42 -17.33
CA VAL A 70 -16.96 -2.87 -18.62
C VAL A 70 -15.61 -3.41 -19.06
N TYR A 71 -14.72 -3.68 -18.09
CA TYR A 71 -13.38 -4.17 -18.36
C TYR A 71 -12.86 -5.00 -17.20
N ILE A 72 -12.13 -6.05 -17.53
CA ILE A 72 -11.47 -6.94 -16.57
C ILE A 72 -9.98 -6.94 -16.87
N LYS A 73 -9.19 -6.56 -15.90
CA LYS A 73 -7.73 -6.67 -16.00
C LYS A 73 -7.31 -8.04 -15.50
N GLY A 74 -6.62 -8.78 -16.36
CA GLY A 74 -5.94 -10.00 -15.98
C GLY A 74 -4.88 -9.77 -14.92
N THR A 75 -4.43 -10.85 -14.29
CA THR A 75 -3.41 -10.79 -13.24
C THR A 75 -2.11 -10.21 -13.79
N GLU A 76 -1.67 -9.09 -13.26
CA GLU A 76 -0.32 -8.57 -13.38
C GLU A 76 0.40 -8.74 -12.05
N THR A 77 1.62 -9.17 -12.11
CA THR A 77 2.46 -9.36 -10.92
C THR A 77 3.53 -8.29 -10.88
N TYR A 78 3.81 -7.80 -9.68
CA TYR A 78 4.81 -6.80 -9.40
C TYR A 78 5.81 -7.37 -8.40
N THR A 79 7.07 -6.97 -8.51
CA THR A 79 8.14 -7.35 -7.60
C THR A 79 8.84 -6.11 -7.08
N LEU A 80 9.70 -6.31 -6.06
CA LEU A 80 10.49 -5.24 -5.47
C LEU A 80 11.59 -4.78 -6.44
N GLU A 81 11.88 -3.48 -6.44
CA GLU A 81 12.98 -2.87 -7.19
C GLU A 81 14.05 -2.37 -6.24
N GLU A 82 15.32 -2.52 -6.62
CA GLU A 82 16.45 -1.92 -5.91
C GLU A 82 16.70 -0.49 -6.37
N ILE A 83 17.01 0.39 -5.42
CA ILE A 83 17.22 1.81 -5.69
C ILE A 83 18.69 2.19 -5.55
N SER A 84 19.10 3.13 -6.42
CA SER A 84 20.41 3.77 -6.42
C SER A 84 20.60 4.72 -5.22
N PRO A 85 21.85 4.85 -4.69
CA PRO A 85 22.13 5.65 -3.49
C PRO A 85 21.81 7.15 -3.63
N ILE A 86 21.47 7.77 -2.50
CA ILE A 86 21.16 9.22 -2.33
C ILE A 86 22.23 10.14 -2.96
N GLU A 87 23.48 9.68 -3.02
CA GLU A 87 24.59 10.46 -3.54
C GLU A 87 24.49 10.74 -5.03
N ALA A 88 23.91 9.80 -5.80
CA ALA A 88 23.70 9.98 -7.23
C ALA A 88 22.71 11.12 -7.54
N SER A 89 21.80 11.44 -6.64
CA SER A 89 20.77 12.47 -6.80
C SER A 89 21.19 13.87 -6.37
N GLN A 90 22.36 14.06 -5.75
CA GLN A 90 22.87 15.32 -5.19
C GLN A 90 21.91 16.02 -4.19
N VAL A 91 21.01 15.27 -3.59
CA VAL A 91 19.95 15.80 -2.69
C VAL A 91 20.52 16.50 -1.46
N ARG A 92 21.72 16.15 -1.01
CA ARG A 92 22.39 16.85 0.10
C ARG A 92 22.46 18.36 -0.09
N ASN A 93 22.59 18.81 -1.34
CA ASN A 93 22.61 20.24 -1.65
C ASN A 93 21.29 20.94 -1.32
N LEU A 94 20.14 20.25 -1.46
CA LEU A 94 18.82 20.82 -1.15
C LEU A 94 18.57 20.92 0.36
N GLN A 95 19.19 20.03 1.15
CA GLN A 95 19.07 20.04 2.61
C GLN A 95 19.93 21.13 3.27
N ILE A 96 21.11 21.40 2.72
CA ILE A 96 22.14 22.24 3.35
C ILE A 96 22.05 23.67 2.87
N ASN A 97 21.70 23.90 1.60
CA ASN A 97 21.75 25.25 1.01
C ASN A 97 20.63 26.16 1.51
N LEU A 98 21.02 27.25 2.13
CA LEU A 98 20.14 28.37 2.43
C LEU A 98 19.77 29.11 1.11
N PRO A 99 18.49 29.55 0.96
CA PRO A 99 17.44 29.58 1.97
C PRO A 99 16.49 28.37 1.97
N LEU A 100 16.74 27.35 1.17
CA LEU A 100 15.76 26.29 0.90
C LEU A 100 15.58 25.33 2.08
N GLN A 101 16.65 24.75 2.64
CA GLN A 101 16.63 23.79 3.74
C GLN A 101 15.45 22.79 3.64
N LEU A 102 15.32 22.14 2.49
CA LEU A 102 14.21 21.24 2.23
C LEU A 102 14.45 19.90 2.93
N THR A 103 13.70 19.65 4.00
CA THR A 103 13.81 18.44 4.84
C THR A 103 12.56 17.55 4.80
N GLY A 104 11.58 17.88 3.95
CA GLY A 104 10.31 17.17 3.90
C GLY A 104 9.33 17.55 5.01
N LYS A 105 9.61 18.60 5.80
CA LYS A 105 8.71 19.06 6.86
C LYS A 105 7.32 19.41 6.30
N LYS A 106 6.26 18.91 6.93
CA LYS A 106 4.85 19.02 6.52
C LYS A 106 4.50 18.29 5.21
N VAL A 107 5.33 17.35 4.79
CA VAL A 107 5.01 16.45 3.69
C VAL A 107 4.80 15.05 4.25
N VAL A 108 3.78 14.37 3.77
CA VAL A 108 3.54 12.95 4.04
C VAL A 108 4.13 12.13 2.90
N VAL A 109 4.85 11.08 3.24
CA VAL A 109 5.30 10.07 2.27
C VAL A 109 4.45 8.82 2.46
N GLY A 110 3.67 8.49 1.46
CA GLY A 110 2.93 7.23 1.38
C GLY A 110 3.82 6.14 0.81
N ILE A 111 4.08 5.10 1.56
CA ILE A 111 4.91 3.96 1.12
C ILE A 111 4.01 2.78 0.81
N ILE A 112 4.18 2.19 -0.37
CA ILE A 112 3.50 0.95 -0.79
C ILE A 112 4.57 -0.11 -1.01
N ASP A 113 4.79 -0.98 -0.01
CA ASP A 113 5.94 -1.89 0.02
C ASP A 113 5.70 -3.10 0.94
N THR A 114 6.75 -3.77 1.39
CA THR A 114 6.74 -4.95 2.28
C THR A 114 6.46 -4.63 3.75
N GLY A 115 6.34 -3.36 4.11
CA GLY A 115 6.16 -2.88 5.48
C GLY A 115 7.19 -1.86 5.91
N ILE A 116 7.34 -1.68 7.21
CA ILE A 116 8.34 -0.83 7.84
C ILE A 116 8.66 -1.35 9.24
N ASP A 117 9.93 -1.33 9.61
CA ASP A 117 10.34 -1.50 11.01
C ASP A 117 10.03 -0.24 11.81
N TYR A 118 8.82 -0.19 12.35
CA TYR A 118 8.34 0.97 13.13
C TYR A 118 9.06 1.16 14.46
N LEU A 119 9.85 0.17 14.90
CA LEU A 119 10.67 0.25 16.11
C LEU A 119 12.02 0.94 15.85
N SER A 120 12.40 1.09 14.59
CA SER A 120 13.65 1.77 14.25
C SER A 120 13.61 3.24 14.65
N ASP A 121 14.62 3.66 15.38
CA ASP A 121 14.85 5.03 15.81
C ASP A 121 14.91 6.04 14.65
N GLU A 122 15.23 5.55 13.44
CA GLU A 122 15.31 6.36 12.23
C GLU A 122 13.94 6.86 11.75
N PHE A 123 12.84 6.29 12.26
CA PHE A 123 11.47 6.73 11.97
C PHE A 123 10.80 7.43 13.15
N MET A 124 11.59 7.86 14.14
CA MET A 124 11.09 8.57 15.32
C MET A 124 11.52 10.03 15.31
N THR A 125 10.81 10.84 16.08
CA THR A 125 11.21 12.21 16.43
C THR A 125 12.34 12.18 17.46
N LEU A 126 12.93 13.35 17.74
CA LEU A 126 13.92 13.47 18.81
C LEU A 126 13.35 13.13 20.21
N GLN A 127 12.04 13.23 20.38
CA GLN A 127 11.34 12.91 21.63
C GLN A 127 11.02 11.41 21.75
N GLY A 128 11.25 10.62 20.69
CA GLY A 128 10.98 9.19 20.65
C GLY A 128 9.57 8.83 20.17
N ASP A 129 8.76 9.80 19.74
CA ASP A 129 7.45 9.53 19.13
C ASP A 129 7.63 9.10 17.67
N THR A 130 6.79 8.19 17.20
CA THR A 130 6.82 7.79 15.79
C THR A 130 6.49 8.92 14.83
N ARG A 131 7.14 8.95 13.67
CA ARG A 131 6.78 9.79 12.51
C ARG A 131 5.84 9.07 11.54
N ILE A 132 5.45 7.85 11.86
CA ILE A 132 4.49 7.05 11.08
C ILE A 132 3.09 7.40 11.58
N ASP A 133 2.27 8.00 10.72
CA ASP A 133 0.90 8.39 11.08
C ASP A 133 -0.05 7.18 11.10
N CYS A 134 0.17 6.20 10.21
CA CYS A 134 -0.49 4.89 10.30
C CYS A 134 0.23 3.84 9.43
N ILE A 135 -0.06 2.56 9.75
CA ILE A 135 0.33 1.38 8.96
C ILE A 135 -0.94 0.63 8.61
N TRP A 136 -1.22 0.46 7.31
CA TRP A 136 -2.19 -0.51 6.84
C TRP A 136 -1.46 -1.79 6.45
N ASP A 137 -1.61 -2.80 7.28
CA ASP A 137 -1.06 -4.12 7.00
C ASP A 137 -2.12 -5.00 6.34
N GLN A 138 -1.96 -5.25 5.05
CA GLN A 138 -2.88 -6.05 4.26
C GLN A 138 -2.78 -7.55 4.57
N THR A 139 -1.73 -7.98 5.29
CA THR A 139 -1.47 -9.40 5.59
C THR A 139 -2.19 -9.90 6.83
N ILE A 140 -2.68 -9.00 7.69
CA ILE A 140 -3.28 -9.35 8.97
C ILE A 140 -4.74 -9.71 8.79
N THR A 141 -5.13 -10.88 9.29
CA THR A 141 -6.50 -11.41 9.19
C THR A 141 -7.32 -11.32 10.48
N SER A 142 -6.66 -11.02 11.61
CA SER A 142 -7.31 -11.06 12.92
C SER A 142 -8.05 -9.76 13.28
N ASP A 143 -9.15 -9.92 14.07
CA ASP A 143 -10.04 -8.83 14.50
C ASP A 143 -9.48 -8.02 15.68
N LYS A 144 -8.30 -8.37 16.17
CA LYS A 144 -7.90 -8.03 17.52
C LYS A 144 -7.41 -6.61 17.61
N ASP A 145 -7.38 -5.67 17.10
CA ASP A 145 -6.86 -4.32 17.44
C ASP A 145 -6.62 -3.34 16.26
N GLY A 146 -7.11 -3.66 15.05
CA GLY A 146 -7.06 -2.72 13.93
C GLY A 146 -8.37 -1.95 13.75
N GLU A 147 -8.31 -0.71 13.30
CA GLU A 147 -9.48 0.04 12.86
C GLU A 147 -9.96 -0.47 11.49
N ILE A 148 -10.83 -1.46 11.50
CA ILE A 148 -11.28 -2.21 10.31
C ILE A 148 -12.27 -1.39 9.46
N GLU A 149 -12.98 -0.44 10.07
CA GLU A 149 -13.97 0.37 9.33
C GLU A 149 -13.35 1.29 8.26
N LEU A 150 -12.03 1.47 8.28
CA LEU A 150 -11.33 2.40 7.41
C LEU A 150 -10.60 1.73 6.22
N VAL A 151 -10.49 0.40 6.24
CA VAL A 151 -9.81 -0.37 5.18
C VAL A 151 -10.65 -1.57 4.75
N PRO A 152 -10.58 -2.01 3.48
CA PRO A 152 -11.44 -3.09 2.96
C PRO A 152 -11.05 -4.49 3.47
N TYR A 153 -9.81 -4.67 3.86
CA TYR A 153 -9.23 -5.91 4.42
C TYR A 153 -7.92 -5.58 5.14
N GLY A 154 -7.31 -6.58 5.80
CA GLY A 154 -6.12 -6.32 6.59
C GLY A 154 -6.45 -5.62 7.91
N ALA A 155 -5.48 -4.93 8.48
CA ALA A 155 -5.64 -4.15 9.70
C ALA A 155 -4.93 -2.79 9.59
N LEU A 156 -5.55 -1.74 10.14
CA LEU A 156 -4.99 -0.39 10.18
C LEU A 156 -4.56 -0.05 11.62
N TYR A 157 -3.29 0.32 11.78
CA TYR A 157 -2.72 0.76 13.05
C TYR A 157 -2.39 2.25 12.96
N VAL A 158 -3.05 3.05 13.78
CA VAL A 158 -2.86 4.50 13.84
C VAL A 158 -1.71 4.86 14.75
N LYS A 159 -1.22 6.10 14.62
CA LYS A 159 -0.06 6.64 15.33
C LYS A 159 -0.05 6.34 16.83
N ASP A 160 -1.18 6.49 17.50
CA ASP A 160 -1.26 6.28 18.95
C ASP A 160 -0.99 4.82 19.33
N LYS A 161 -1.47 3.86 18.52
CA LYS A 161 -1.18 2.43 18.72
C LYS A 161 0.29 2.10 18.44
N ILE A 162 0.88 2.73 17.44
CA ILE A 162 2.31 2.57 17.13
C ILE A 162 3.15 3.11 18.30
N ASN A 163 2.82 4.27 18.86
CA ASN A 163 3.51 4.82 20.02
C ASN A 163 3.32 3.93 21.27
N GLU A 164 2.14 3.35 21.46
CA GLU A 164 1.88 2.38 22.54
C GLU A 164 2.79 1.16 22.40
N ALA A 165 2.94 0.62 21.18
CA ALA A 165 3.84 -0.50 20.90
C ALA A 165 5.31 -0.15 21.13
N ILE A 166 5.76 1.04 20.72
CA ILE A 166 7.12 1.54 20.96
C ILE A 166 7.38 1.67 22.47
N LYS A 167 6.40 2.17 23.21
CA LYS A 167 6.51 2.27 24.68
C LYS A 167 6.62 0.89 25.31
N ALA A 168 5.80 -0.08 24.89
CA ALA A 168 5.87 -1.46 25.36
C ALA A 168 7.26 -2.08 25.10
N TYR A 169 7.81 -1.86 23.91
CA TYR A 169 9.17 -2.29 23.56
C TYR A 169 10.22 -1.71 24.51
N ASN A 170 10.16 -0.40 24.79
CA ASN A 170 11.08 0.27 25.69
C ASN A 170 10.94 -0.21 27.17
N GLU A 171 9.78 -0.76 27.55
CA GLU A 171 9.51 -1.40 28.83
C GLU A 171 9.91 -2.88 28.86
N GLY A 172 10.48 -3.44 27.79
CA GLY A 172 10.86 -4.85 27.69
C GLY A 172 9.69 -5.81 27.44
N LYS A 173 8.55 -5.28 26.99
CA LYS A 173 7.37 -6.06 26.58
C LYS A 173 7.35 -6.28 25.06
N SER A 174 6.57 -7.25 24.60
CA SER A 174 6.38 -7.48 23.16
C SER A 174 5.59 -6.31 22.52
N PRO A 175 6.16 -5.54 21.58
CA PRO A 175 5.42 -4.53 20.84
C PRO A 175 4.42 -5.14 19.85
N TYR A 176 4.69 -6.37 19.42
CA TYR A 176 3.88 -7.09 18.43
C TYR A 176 2.56 -7.63 18.99
N ASP A 177 2.39 -7.63 20.31
CA ASP A 177 1.09 -7.88 20.94
C ASP A 177 0.11 -6.71 20.72
N ILE A 178 0.63 -5.52 20.38
CA ILE A 178 -0.12 -4.29 20.13
C ILE A 178 -0.18 -3.98 18.63
N VAL A 179 0.97 -3.98 17.95
CA VAL A 179 1.07 -3.76 16.49
C VAL A 179 1.85 -4.93 15.88
N PRO A 180 1.18 -6.00 15.42
CA PRO A 180 1.83 -7.20 14.91
C PRO A 180 2.39 -7.06 13.49
N SER A 181 2.45 -5.86 12.95
CA SER A 181 3.01 -5.60 11.63
C SER A 181 4.54 -5.63 11.67
N ILE A 182 5.15 -6.46 10.84
CA ILE A 182 6.59 -6.65 10.74
C ILE A 182 6.98 -6.59 9.27
N ASP A 183 8.11 -5.95 8.95
CA ASP A 183 8.72 -6.02 7.62
C ASP A 183 9.73 -7.17 7.59
N GLU A 184 9.26 -8.37 7.28
CA GLU A 184 10.07 -9.59 7.27
C GLU A 184 11.12 -9.60 6.15
N ILE A 185 10.90 -8.81 5.09
CA ILE A 185 11.76 -8.74 3.91
C ILE A 185 12.79 -7.62 4.07
N GLY A 186 12.43 -6.53 4.75
CA GLY A 186 13.28 -5.39 5.01
C GLY A 186 13.38 -4.39 3.83
N HIS A 187 12.71 -4.66 2.69
CA HIS A 187 12.77 -3.78 1.53
C HIS A 187 12.04 -2.46 1.82
N GLY A 188 10.81 -2.50 2.31
CA GLY A 188 10.05 -1.29 2.64
C GLY A 188 10.74 -0.45 3.72
N THR A 189 11.35 -1.08 4.72
CA THR A 189 12.16 -0.41 5.74
C THR A 189 13.37 0.32 5.12
N SER A 190 14.10 -0.36 4.23
CA SER A 190 15.25 0.22 3.53
C SER A 190 14.85 1.38 2.65
N MET A 191 13.76 1.24 1.87
CA MET A 191 13.22 2.30 1.02
C MET A 191 12.77 3.51 1.84
N SER A 192 12.06 3.26 2.93
CA SER A 192 11.63 4.32 3.87
C SER A 192 12.84 5.03 4.49
N GLY A 193 13.90 4.31 4.80
CA GLY A 193 15.15 4.85 5.30
C GLY A 193 15.83 5.80 4.31
N ILE A 194 15.98 5.39 3.05
CA ILE A 194 16.53 6.25 1.98
C ILE A 194 15.73 7.54 1.84
N ILE A 195 14.40 7.45 1.94
CA ILE A 195 13.53 8.63 1.82
C ILE A 195 13.62 9.52 3.03
N GLY A 196 13.48 8.97 4.22
CA GLY A 196 13.21 9.83 5.36
C GLY A 196 13.77 9.36 6.70
N ALA A 197 14.85 8.57 6.72
CA ALA A 197 15.56 8.29 7.98
C ALA A 197 16.00 9.59 8.64
N THR A 198 15.80 9.68 9.96
CA THR A 198 16.12 10.88 10.76
C THR A 198 17.62 11.22 10.71
N GLY A 199 18.46 10.19 10.54
CA GLY A 199 19.91 10.33 10.59
C GLY A 199 20.44 10.36 12.03
N LYS A 200 19.79 9.65 12.96
CA LYS A 200 20.40 9.33 14.26
C LYS A 200 21.72 8.60 14.02
N ASN A 201 21.75 7.67 13.09
CA ASN A 201 22.99 7.26 12.44
C ASN A 201 23.22 8.21 11.23
N PRO A 202 24.24 9.07 11.25
CA PRO A 202 24.50 10.03 10.18
C PRO A 202 24.66 9.43 8.79
N GLU A 203 25.08 8.15 8.70
CA GLU A 203 25.24 7.43 7.45
C GLU A 203 23.90 7.03 6.82
N LEU A 204 22.85 6.94 7.63
CA LEU A 204 21.50 6.55 7.21
C LEU A 204 20.58 7.74 6.94
N LYS A 205 21.04 8.97 7.05
CA LYS A 205 20.19 10.15 6.90
C LYS A 205 19.50 10.19 5.54
N GLY A 206 18.16 10.20 5.57
CA GLY A 206 17.32 10.21 4.38
C GLY A 206 17.26 11.57 3.67
N VAL A 207 16.62 11.55 2.50
CA VAL A 207 16.38 12.71 1.64
C VAL A 207 15.48 13.75 2.32
N ALA A 208 14.45 13.29 3.02
CA ALA A 208 13.41 14.08 3.67
C ALA A 208 13.28 13.72 5.16
N PRO A 209 14.30 13.99 6.00
CA PRO A 209 14.38 13.47 7.38
C PRO A 209 13.28 13.98 8.31
N ASP A 210 12.54 15.03 7.93
CA ASP A 210 11.43 15.58 8.70
C ASP A 210 10.05 15.24 8.13
N CYS A 211 9.98 14.37 7.11
CA CYS A 211 8.69 13.92 6.58
C CYS A 211 7.95 13.02 7.58
N LYS A 212 6.64 12.89 7.39
CA LYS A 212 5.83 11.85 8.03
C LYS A 212 5.64 10.68 7.08
N PHE A 213 5.28 9.52 7.61
CA PHE A 213 4.99 8.34 6.81
C PHE A 213 3.56 7.87 6.99
N VAL A 214 2.99 7.36 5.92
CA VAL A 214 1.82 6.49 5.89
C VAL A 214 2.21 5.25 5.12
N VAL A 215 2.17 4.09 5.75
CA VAL A 215 2.72 2.87 5.18
C VAL A 215 1.61 1.90 4.85
N VAL A 216 1.66 1.32 3.66
CA VAL A 216 0.84 0.17 3.28
C VAL A 216 1.77 -1.02 3.07
N LYS A 217 1.67 -1.99 3.96
CA LYS A 217 2.31 -3.30 3.79
C LYS A 217 1.43 -4.15 2.89
N LEU A 218 1.95 -4.47 1.71
CA LEU A 218 1.23 -5.27 0.72
C LEU A 218 1.15 -6.74 1.11
N ILE A 219 0.01 -7.34 0.79
CA ILE A 219 -0.13 -8.79 0.82
C ILE A 219 0.45 -9.40 -0.45
N GLU A 220 1.25 -10.47 -0.30
CA GLU A 220 1.77 -11.22 -1.43
C GLU A 220 0.64 -11.94 -2.20
N ASP A 221 0.84 -12.09 -3.50
CA ASP A 221 -0.01 -12.97 -4.33
C ASP A 221 0.47 -14.41 -4.20
N TYR A 222 0.07 -15.07 -3.12
CA TYR A 222 0.45 -16.46 -2.82
C TYR A 222 0.03 -17.43 -3.93
N SER A 223 -1.07 -17.14 -4.61
CA SER A 223 -1.59 -17.94 -5.71
C SER A 223 -0.65 -17.95 -6.90
N ASN A 224 -0.24 -16.77 -7.38
CA ASN A 224 0.70 -16.67 -8.48
C ASN A 224 2.12 -17.05 -8.06
N LYS A 225 2.51 -16.73 -6.82
CA LYS A 225 3.80 -17.16 -6.28
C LYS A 225 3.96 -18.69 -6.34
N ALA A 226 2.93 -19.41 -5.93
CA ALA A 226 2.91 -20.88 -6.01
C ALA A 226 2.88 -21.38 -7.47
N GLN A 227 2.06 -20.76 -8.32
CA GLN A 227 1.92 -21.15 -9.72
C GLN A 227 3.23 -20.99 -10.51
N PHE A 228 3.97 -19.91 -10.27
CA PHE A 228 5.22 -19.63 -10.98
C PHE A 228 6.46 -20.12 -10.24
N ASN A 229 6.30 -20.78 -9.08
CA ASN A 229 7.41 -21.18 -8.20
C ASN A 229 8.38 -20.02 -7.93
N ALA A 230 7.84 -18.81 -7.71
CA ALA A 230 8.65 -17.62 -7.56
C ALA A 230 9.37 -17.61 -6.21
N GLN A 231 10.67 -17.29 -6.24
CA GLN A 231 11.53 -17.21 -5.06
C GLN A 231 11.54 -15.79 -4.44
N VAL A 232 10.93 -14.83 -5.13
CA VAL A 232 10.81 -13.43 -4.70
C VAL A 232 9.37 -13.10 -4.37
N PRO A 233 9.10 -12.06 -3.56
CA PRO A 233 7.75 -11.58 -3.33
C PRO A 233 7.09 -11.15 -4.64
N ILE A 234 5.81 -11.51 -4.78
CA ILE A 234 4.98 -11.10 -5.91
C ILE A 234 3.72 -10.45 -5.36
N PHE A 235 3.35 -9.31 -5.91
CA PHE A 235 2.17 -8.55 -5.49
C PHE A 235 1.16 -8.44 -6.63
N ASN A 236 -0.12 -8.50 -6.28
CA ASN A 236 -1.20 -8.36 -7.25
C ASN A 236 -1.57 -6.88 -7.43
N ILE A 237 -1.92 -6.50 -8.65
CA ILE A 237 -2.39 -5.15 -8.96
C ILE A 237 -3.58 -4.71 -8.10
N THR A 238 -4.42 -5.64 -7.65
CA THR A 238 -5.56 -5.35 -6.78
C THR A 238 -5.12 -4.79 -5.43
N ALA A 239 -4.07 -5.36 -4.83
CA ALA A 239 -3.48 -4.89 -3.59
C ALA A 239 -2.87 -3.49 -3.75
N ILE A 240 -2.20 -3.26 -4.91
CA ILE A 240 -1.56 -1.98 -5.23
C ILE A 240 -2.58 -0.87 -5.44
N ILE A 241 -3.64 -1.11 -6.22
CA ILE A 241 -4.68 -0.09 -6.46
C ILE A 241 -5.44 0.24 -5.18
N SER A 242 -5.73 -0.77 -4.35
CA SER A 242 -6.33 -0.53 -3.03
C SER A 242 -5.43 0.35 -2.14
N ALA A 243 -4.11 0.10 -2.17
CA ALA A 243 -3.13 0.90 -1.43
C ALA A 243 -3.08 2.35 -1.92
N LEU A 244 -3.07 2.55 -3.25
CA LEU A 244 -3.10 3.88 -3.86
C LEU A 244 -4.36 4.67 -3.47
N GLU A 245 -5.54 4.02 -3.52
CA GLU A 245 -6.80 4.66 -3.09
C GLU A 245 -6.78 5.04 -1.62
N PHE A 246 -6.30 4.14 -0.75
CA PHE A 246 -6.18 4.43 0.67
C PHE A 246 -5.31 5.67 0.93
N LEU A 247 -4.14 5.76 0.29
CA LEU A 247 -3.23 6.90 0.43
C LEU A 247 -3.84 8.19 -0.13
N TYR A 248 -4.52 8.09 -1.26
CA TYR A 248 -5.25 9.20 -1.87
C TYR A 248 -6.31 9.76 -0.92
N GLU A 249 -7.19 8.91 -0.42
CA GLU A 249 -8.23 9.26 0.55
C GLU A 249 -7.65 9.81 1.87
N TYR A 250 -6.51 9.25 2.33
CA TYR A 250 -5.80 9.77 3.50
C TYR A 250 -5.37 11.22 3.28
N SER A 251 -4.71 11.51 2.14
CA SER A 251 -4.24 12.86 1.79
C SER A 251 -5.39 13.86 1.73
N LEU A 252 -6.50 13.50 1.10
CA LEU A 252 -7.69 14.36 1.03
C LEU A 252 -8.26 14.67 2.41
N ARG A 253 -8.39 13.66 3.27
CA ARG A 253 -8.95 13.83 4.62
C ARG A 253 -8.08 14.69 5.52
N LYS A 254 -6.76 14.55 5.41
CA LYS A 254 -5.79 15.34 6.22
C LYS A 254 -5.49 16.70 5.61
N SER A 255 -5.79 16.90 4.32
CA SER A 255 -5.41 18.10 3.56
C SER A 255 -3.90 18.39 3.64
N GLU A 256 -3.09 17.33 3.67
CA GLU A 256 -1.62 17.41 3.69
C GLU A 256 -1.06 16.98 2.32
N PRO A 257 -0.02 17.67 1.81
CA PRO A 257 0.63 17.23 0.57
C PRO A 257 1.29 15.88 0.77
N MET A 258 1.14 15.01 -0.23
CA MET A 258 1.64 13.64 -0.18
C MET A 258 2.48 13.29 -1.40
N VAL A 259 3.60 12.61 -1.14
CA VAL A 259 4.37 11.88 -2.16
C VAL A 259 4.09 10.40 -1.95
N ILE A 260 3.45 9.76 -2.91
CA ILE A 260 3.22 8.31 -2.89
C ILE A 260 4.40 7.65 -3.60
N TYR A 261 5.07 6.75 -2.90
CA TYR A 261 6.20 6.00 -3.41
C TYR A 261 5.82 4.53 -3.62
N LEU A 262 5.94 4.08 -4.86
CA LEU A 262 5.61 2.74 -5.31
C LEU A 262 6.84 2.12 -6.00
N PRO A 263 7.80 1.56 -5.23
CA PRO A 263 9.04 0.99 -5.76
C PRO A 263 8.85 -0.44 -6.27
N LEU A 264 7.82 -0.64 -7.08
CA LEU A 264 7.46 -1.96 -7.61
C LEU A 264 7.49 -1.91 -9.13
N GLY A 265 8.10 -2.91 -9.74
CA GLY A 265 8.22 -3.05 -11.17
C GLY A 265 7.51 -4.29 -11.72
N SER A 266 7.10 -4.21 -12.97
CA SER A 266 6.57 -5.33 -13.74
C SER A 266 7.02 -5.22 -15.18
N ASN A 267 7.44 -6.36 -15.75
CA ASN A 267 7.71 -6.48 -17.19
C ASN A 267 6.42 -6.73 -18.01
N SER A 268 5.26 -6.73 -17.35
CA SER A 268 3.97 -6.91 -18.01
C SER A 268 3.43 -5.61 -18.58
N GLY A 269 2.69 -5.70 -19.69
CA GLY A 269 2.00 -4.57 -20.26
C GLY A 269 2.62 -4.08 -21.57
N ASN A 270 2.09 -2.99 -22.09
CA ASN A 270 2.48 -2.45 -23.39
C ASN A 270 3.61 -1.39 -23.34
N HIS A 271 4.12 -1.08 -22.16
CA HIS A 271 5.17 -0.08 -21.87
C HIS A 271 4.88 1.32 -22.45
N ARG A 272 3.59 1.65 -22.67
CA ARG A 272 3.15 2.95 -23.23
C ARG A 272 2.41 3.82 -22.23
N GLY A 273 2.36 3.38 -20.95
CA GLY A 273 1.62 4.09 -19.93
C GLY A 273 0.08 3.92 -20.02
N ASN A 274 -0.39 2.97 -20.83
CA ASN A 274 -1.81 2.67 -20.96
C ASN A 274 -2.17 1.44 -20.12
N GLY A 275 -3.32 1.47 -19.48
CA GLY A 275 -3.84 0.38 -18.68
C GLY A 275 -4.34 0.86 -17.33
N ILE A 276 -4.92 -0.04 -16.55
CA ILE A 276 -5.63 0.33 -15.31
C ILE A 276 -4.73 1.05 -14.31
N LEU A 277 -3.54 0.51 -14.04
CA LEU A 277 -2.65 1.12 -13.04
C LEU A 277 -2.10 2.49 -13.49
N PRO A 278 -1.53 2.65 -14.70
CA PRO A 278 -1.11 3.96 -15.19
C PRO A 278 -2.26 4.99 -15.21
N GLU A 279 -3.43 4.62 -15.72
CA GLU A 279 -4.61 5.51 -15.75
C GLU A 279 -5.07 5.89 -14.33
N TYR A 280 -5.00 4.95 -13.39
CA TYR A 280 -5.33 5.23 -12.01
C TYR A 280 -4.32 6.20 -11.38
N ILE A 281 -3.02 5.95 -11.56
CA ILE A 281 -1.95 6.85 -11.09
C ILE A 281 -2.12 8.25 -11.70
N GLU A 282 -2.40 8.35 -13.01
CA GLU A 282 -2.68 9.62 -13.66
C GLU A 282 -3.86 10.34 -13.00
N SER A 283 -4.94 9.63 -12.74
CA SER A 283 -6.16 10.21 -12.14
C SER A 283 -5.91 10.84 -10.77
N ILE A 284 -5.15 10.16 -9.89
CA ILE A 284 -4.84 10.69 -8.56
C ILE A 284 -3.77 11.77 -8.59
N SER A 285 -2.80 11.67 -9.53
CA SER A 285 -1.73 12.66 -9.69
C SER A 285 -2.23 14.01 -10.25
N ASN A 286 -3.42 14.03 -10.86
CA ASN A 286 -4.08 15.27 -11.26
C ASN A 286 -4.64 16.04 -10.07
N SER A 287 -4.66 15.46 -8.88
CA SER A 287 -5.10 16.12 -7.66
C SER A 287 -3.99 17.00 -7.09
N ARG A 288 -4.37 18.23 -6.70
CA ARG A 288 -3.40 19.17 -6.13
C ARG A 288 -2.78 18.64 -4.83
N GLY A 289 -1.46 18.65 -4.77
CA GLY A 289 -0.70 18.26 -3.58
C GLY A 289 -0.35 16.78 -3.53
N ILE A 290 -0.61 16.03 -4.58
CA ILE A 290 -0.24 14.62 -4.71
C ILE A 290 0.78 14.43 -5.83
N VAL A 291 1.83 13.67 -5.53
CA VAL A 291 2.83 13.22 -6.50
C VAL A 291 3.01 11.72 -6.32
N VAL A 292 2.98 10.97 -7.41
CA VAL A 292 3.28 9.53 -7.40
C VAL A 292 4.66 9.31 -8.04
N VAL A 293 5.51 8.56 -7.34
CA VAL A 293 6.85 8.17 -7.79
C VAL A 293 6.87 6.65 -7.89
N THR A 294 7.20 6.15 -9.07
CA THR A 294 7.32 4.72 -9.34
C THR A 294 8.75 4.36 -9.70
N GLY A 295 9.10 3.09 -9.61
CA GLY A 295 10.32 2.55 -10.21
C GLY A 295 10.30 2.66 -11.74
N ALA A 296 11.48 2.62 -12.35
CA ALA A 296 11.67 2.69 -13.80
C ALA A 296 11.83 1.30 -14.42
#